data_e44a1fc3c6201fb44e1fd98a77a01cdd
#
_entry.id   e44a1fc3c6201fb44e1fd98a77a01cdd
#
_cell.length_a   1.000
_cell.length_b   1.000
_cell.length_c   1.000
_cell.angle_alpha   90.00
_cell.angle_beta   90.00
_cell.angle_gamma   90.00
#
_symmetry.space_group_name_H-M   'P 1'
#
loop_
_entity.id
_entity.type
_entity.pdbx_description
1 polymer ?
#
loop_
_entity_poly.entity_id
_entity_poly.type
_entity_poly.pdbx_seq_one_letter_code
_entity_poly.pdbx_strand_id
1 'polypeptide(L)'
;MDRIPVSKKDTGMRSICVFFQHMWQQLNLNSLEIPLKEVYSFMGYNDSEPDEQTRRTVEYLLRECAQFLRPQFKYVIVDGTLDLEQNQLTLIGEKGPVTFDAGKIICRQLRGAQRYAVFVATVGNGYFQWTDAVKRRDDMFQTYAMDCVGSQIVESVADYMETVLQKEIDPSGFKRTNRFSPGYCGWHVSAQPALFSLFTEKNPCGIELTESCLMLPMKSVSGIIGVGPDVRYLPYTCGICNKKDCYKRR
;
A
#
# COMPACT_ATOMS: atom_id res chain seq x y z
N MET A 1 -42.70 56.07 1.93
CA MET A 1 -42.36 55.15 0.81
C MET A 1 -41.20 54.27 1.27
N ASP A 2 -41.60 53.20 1.90
CA ASP A 2 -40.68 52.32 2.63
C ASP A 2 -40.14 51.25 1.68
N ARG A 3 -38.79 51.08 1.64
CA ARG A 3 -38.13 49.99 0.93
C ARG A 3 -37.85 48.87 1.91
N ILE A 4 -38.50 47.73 1.68
CA ILE A 4 -38.24 46.47 2.37
C ILE A 4 -36.90 45.90 1.92
N PRO A 5 -36.00 45.52 2.81
CA PRO A 5 -34.77 44.79 2.41
C PRO A 5 -35.09 43.31 2.18
N VAL A 6 -34.77 42.84 0.99
CA VAL A 6 -34.79 41.42 0.63
C VAL A 6 -33.60 40.71 1.28
N SER A 7 -33.92 39.81 2.24
CA SER A 7 -32.95 38.92 2.83
C SER A 7 -32.42 37.95 1.78
N LYS A 8 -31.14 38.09 1.43
CA LYS A 8 -30.38 37.05 0.73
C LYS A 8 -30.10 35.92 1.72
N LYS A 9 -30.75 34.78 1.53
CA LYS A 9 -30.30 33.52 2.14
C LYS A 9 -28.94 33.15 1.54
N ASP A 10 -27.91 33.31 2.33
CA ASP A 10 -26.58 32.76 2.07
C ASP A 10 -26.67 31.22 2.18
N THR A 11 -26.82 30.57 1.04
CA THR A 11 -26.57 29.13 0.91
C THR A 11 -25.06 28.98 0.91
N GLY A 12 -24.49 28.74 2.12
CA GLY A 12 -23.08 28.49 2.31
C GLY A 12 -22.65 27.17 1.67
N MET A 13 -22.46 27.22 0.36
CA MET A 13 -21.71 26.19 -0.35
C MET A 13 -20.24 26.45 -0.04
N ARG A 14 -19.72 25.82 1.02
CA ARG A 14 -18.28 25.77 1.26
C ARG A 14 -17.67 25.18 0.00
N SER A 15 -16.93 25.99 -0.73
CA SER A 15 -16.07 25.54 -1.81
C SER A 15 -15.12 24.52 -1.20
N ILE A 16 -15.36 23.24 -1.48
CA ILE A 16 -14.46 22.14 -1.11
C ILE A 16 -13.25 22.34 -2.01
N CYS A 17 -12.21 23.03 -1.51
CA CYS A 17 -10.90 22.95 -2.12
C CYS A 17 -10.46 21.49 -2.00
N VAL A 18 -10.61 20.73 -3.07
CA VAL A 18 -10.08 19.35 -3.17
C VAL A 18 -8.57 19.52 -3.27
N PHE A 19 -7.88 19.40 -2.14
CA PHE A 19 -6.42 19.37 -2.11
C PHE A 19 -5.98 17.94 -2.42
N PHE A 20 -5.54 17.72 -3.65
CA PHE A 20 -4.80 16.52 -4.01
C PHE A 20 -3.35 16.69 -3.56
N GLN A 21 -2.96 15.93 -2.55
CA GLN A 21 -1.60 15.93 -2.06
C GLN A 21 -0.90 14.70 -2.63
N HIS A 22 0.08 14.93 -3.49
CA HIS A 22 0.83 13.87 -4.16
C HIS A 22 2.23 13.76 -3.56
N MET A 23 2.63 12.56 -3.20
CA MET A 23 3.98 12.23 -2.77
C MET A 23 4.53 11.11 -3.66
N TRP A 24 5.73 11.33 -4.22
CA TRP A 24 6.52 10.32 -4.87
C TRP A 24 7.96 10.37 -4.38
N GLN A 25 8.54 9.21 -4.13
CA GLN A 25 9.92 9.11 -3.70
C GLN A 25 10.55 7.81 -4.22
N GLN A 26 11.74 7.94 -4.83
CA GLN A 26 12.65 6.82 -5.04
C GLN A 26 13.58 6.72 -3.84
N LEU A 27 13.80 5.49 -3.36
CA LEU A 27 14.57 5.22 -2.15
C LEU A 27 15.92 4.61 -2.50
N ASN A 28 16.90 4.89 -1.65
CA ASN A 28 18.11 4.08 -1.61
C ASN A 28 17.81 2.82 -0.77
N LEU A 29 18.13 1.65 -1.30
CA LEU A 29 17.90 0.39 -0.58
C LEU A 29 18.56 0.38 0.81
N ASN A 30 19.75 1.00 0.93
CA ASN A 30 20.47 1.12 2.19
C ASN A 30 19.79 2.02 3.23
N SER A 31 18.78 2.81 2.84
CA SER A 31 17.99 3.61 3.75
C SER A 31 16.76 2.88 4.30
N LEU A 32 16.51 1.67 3.82
CA LEU A 32 15.40 0.84 4.27
C LEU A 32 15.87 -0.08 5.39
N GLU A 33 15.08 -0.15 6.45
CA GLU A 33 15.21 -1.19 7.46
C GLU A 33 14.56 -2.47 6.92
N ILE A 34 15.36 -3.52 6.72
CA ILE A 34 14.90 -4.82 6.23
C ILE A 34 15.07 -5.83 7.37
N PRO A 35 14.00 -6.14 8.12
CA PRO A 35 14.08 -7.06 9.23
C PRO A 35 14.32 -8.50 8.74
N LEU A 36 15.52 -9.05 9.02
CA LEU A 36 15.89 -10.41 8.63
C LEU A 36 14.93 -11.47 9.17
N LYS A 37 14.40 -11.25 10.37
CA LYS A 37 13.40 -12.14 10.97
C LYS A 37 12.17 -12.30 10.08
N GLU A 38 11.71 -11.23 9.43
CA GLU A 38 10.57 -11.29 8.52
C GLU A 38 10.93 -12.00 7.21
N VAL A 39 12.17 -11.83 6.70
CA VAL A 39 12.67 -12.62 5.55
C VAL A 39 12.63 -14.11 5.89
N TYR A 40 13.16 -14.50 7.06
CA TYR A 40 13.16 -15.89 7.50
C TYR A 40 11.73 -16.42 7.76
N SER A 41 10.82 -15.58 8.24
CA SER A 41 9.41 -15.94 8.36
C SER A 41 8.77 -16.24 7.00
N PHE A 42 9.07 -15.47 5.95
CA PHE A 42 8.65 -15.82 4.58
C PHE A 42 9.23 -17.15 4.09
N MET A 43 10.42 -17.51 4.56
CA MET A 43 11.06 -18.78 4.24
C MET A 43 10.54 -19.97 5.08
N GLY A 44 9.64 -19.70 6.04
CA GLY A 44 9.05 -20.73 6.91
C GLY A 44 9.71 -20.90 8.29
N TYR A 45 10.73 -20.10 8.61
CA TYR A 45 11.39 -20.11 9.92
C TYR A 45 10.62 -19.23 10.93
N ASN A 46 9.42 -19.67 11.34
CA ASN A 46 8.60 -18.89 12.29
C ASN A 46 9.08 -19.08 13.74
N ASP A 47 9.38 -20.32 14.12
CA ASP A 47 9.73 -20.73 15.48
C ASP A 47 11.12 -21.38 15.57
N SER A 48 11.88 -21.38 14.49
CA SER A 48 13.22 -21.95 14.39
C SER A 48 14.22 -20.95 13.84
N GLU A 49 15.48 -21.09 14.20
CA GLU A 49 16.57 -20.32 13.63
C GLU A 49 16.98 -20.91 12.28
N PRO A 50 17.27 -20.08 11.26
CA PRO A 50 17.82 -20.55 10.01
C PRO A 50 19.25 -21.09 10.21
N ASP A 51 19.60 -22.10 9.42
CA ASP A 51 20.98 -22.60 9.40
C ASP A 51 21.97 -21.58 8.80
N GLU A 52 23.26 -21.84 8.96
CA GLU A 52 24.33 -20.95 8.53
C GLU A 52 24.32 -20.73 7.00
N GLN A 53 24.00 -21.76 6.21
CA GLN A 53 23.94 -21.65 4.75
C GLN A 53 22.79 -20.71 4.35
N THR A 54 21.63 -20.85 4.97
CA THR A 54 20.46 -19.96 4.75
C THR A 54 20.81 -18.52 5.08
N ARG A 55 21.44 -18.26 6.23
CA ARG A 55 21.87 -16.92 6.62
C ARG A 55 22.80 -16.28 5.60
N ARG A 56 23.85 -17.00 5.19
CA ARG A 56 24.81 -16.52 4.19
C ARG A 56 24.15 -16.24 2.83
N THR A 57 23.22 -17.11 2.42
CA THR A 57 22.50 -16.92 1.16
C THR A 57 21.65 -15.66 1.18
N VAL A 58 20.87 -15.44 2.25
CA VAL A 58 20.03 -14.24 2.41
C VAL A 58 20.87 -12.98 2.45
N GLU A 59 21.96 -12.96 3.21
CA GLU A 59 22.87 -11.82 3.27
C GLU A 59 23.54 -11.51 1.93
N TYR A 60 23.94 -12.56 1.18
CA TYR A 60 24.48 -12.40 -0.17
C TYR A 60 23.44 -11.76 -1.10
N LEU A 61 22.21 -12.28 -1.12
CA LEU A 61 21.12 -11.77 -1.96
C LEU A 61 20.74 -10.32 -1.61
N LEU A 62 20.75 -9.95 -0.32
CA LEU A 62 20.52 -8.57 0.11
C LEU A 62 21.59 -7.60 -0.35
N ARG A 63 22.85 -8.02 -0.38
CA ARG A 63 23.94 -7.20 -0.95
C ARG A 63 23.84 -7.09 -2.46
N GLU A 64 23.55 -8.21 -3.12
CA GLU A 64 23.47 -8.26 -4.58
C GLU A 64 22.30 -7.44 -5.14
N CYS A 65 21.13 -7.52 -4.52
CA CYS A 65 19.90 -6.86 -5.02
C CYS A 65 20.06 -5.33 -5.15
N ALA A 66 20.96 -4.69 -4.40
CA ALA A 66 21.22 -3.26 -4.47
C ALA A 66 21.71 -2.79 -5.86
N GLN A 67 22.30 -3.68 -6.65
CA GLN A 67 22.74 -3.39 -8.01
C GLN A 67 21.56 -3.25 -8.98
N PHE A 68 20.48 -3.96 -8.71
CA PHE A 68 19.32 -4.09 -9.60
C PHE A 68 18.13 -3.23 -9.15
N LEU A 69 17.78 -3.31 -7.86
CA LEU A 69 16.55 -2.75 -7.35
C LEU A 69 16.60 -1.23 -7.24
N ARG A 70 15.46 -0.61 -7.53
CA ARG A 70 15.23 0.84 -7.38
C ARG A 70 13.89 1.02 -6.68
N PRO A 71 13.87 0.81 -5.35
CA PRO A 71 12.63 0.89 -4.58
C PRO A 71 12.02 2.28 -4.68
N GLN A 72 10.72 2.34 -4.82
CA GLN A 72 9.99 3.59 -4.87
C GLN A 72 8.55 3.42 -4.42
N PHE A 73 7.95 4.51 -4.00
CA PHE A 73 6.53 4.57 -3.68
C PHE A 73 5.91 5.86 -4.19
N LYS A 74 4.61 5.82 -4.30
CA LYS A 74 3.76 6.99 -4.52
C LYS A 74 2.48 6.84 -3.74
N TYR A 75 1.97 7.97 -3.20
CA TYR A 75 0.59 8.05 -2.73
C TYR A 75 -0.05 9.37 -3.13
N VAL A 76 -1.36 9.36 -3.14
CA VAL A 76 -2.21 10.53 -3.28
C VAL A 76 -3.24 10.53 -2.15
N ILE A 77 -3.39 11.67 -1.45
CA ILE A 77 -4.42 11.83 -0.43
C ILE A 77 -5.64 12.45 -1.10
N VAL A 78 -6.76 11.74 -1.04
CA VAL A 78 -8.02 12.13 -1.66
C VAL A 78 -9.14 12.20 -0.63
N ASP A 79 -10.15 13.01 -0.90
CA ASP A 79 -11.39 13.01 -0.14
C ASP A 79 -12.24 11.78 -0.51
N GLY A 80 -13.10 11.34 0.38
CA GLY A 80 -13.98 10.21 0.11
C GLY A 80 -15.06 10.03 1.15
N THR A 81 -15.99 9.14 0.86
CA THR A 81 -17.10 8.78 1.72
C THR A 81 -17.18 7.28 1.92
N LEU A 82 -17.53 6.88 3.12
CA LEU A 82 -17.65 5.48 3.51
C LEU A 82 -19.11 5.17 3.84
N ASP A 83 -19.71 4.25 3.08
CA ASP A 83 -21.02 3.67 3.37
C ASP A 83 -20.85 2.33 4.08
N LEU A 84 -21.16 2.30 5.37
CA LEU A 84 -21.05 1.10 6.19
C LEU A 84 -22.21 0.12 6.01
N GLU A 85 -23.35 0.57 5.49
CA GLU A 85 -24.52 -0.27 5.23
C GLU A 85 -24.31 -1.09 3.95
N GLN A 86 -23.85 -0.42 2.90
CA GLN A 86 -23.54 -1.06 1.61
C GLN A 86 -22.13 -1.64 1.53
N ASN A 87 -21.26 -1.38 2.52
CA ASN A 87 -19.84 -1.74 2.54
C ASN A 87 -19.05 -1.14 1.34
N GLN A 88 -19.40 0.09 0.98
CA GLN A 88 -18.81 0.80 -0.14
C GLN A 88 -17.92 1.95 0.32
N LEU A 89 -16.84 2.15 -0.41
CA LEU A 89 -15.94 3.28 -0.29
C LEU A 89 -15.93 4.05 -1.60
N THR A 90 -16.32 5.33 -1.57
CA THR A 90 -16.22 6.23 -2.73
C THR A 90 -15.11 7.23 -2.51
N LEU A 91 -14.12 7.25 -3.39
CA LEU A 91 -12.98 8.17 -3.38
C LEU A 91 -13.11 9.17 -4.52
N ILE A 92 -12.75 10.41 -4.26
CA ILE A 92 -12.85 11.51 -5.24
C ILE A 92 -11.47 11.70 -5.88
N GLY A 93 -11.27 11.09 -7.03
CA GLY A 93 -10.07 11.30 -7.85
C GLY A 93 -10.18 12.53 -8.77
N GLU A 94 -9.07 12.92 -9.40
CA GLU A 94 -9.03 14.03 -10.36
C GLU A 94 -9.99 13.81 -11.56
N LYS A 95 -10.19 12.56 -11.95
CA LYS A 95 -11.06 12.15 -13.07
C LYS A 95 -12.51 11.92 -12.64
N GLY A 96 -12.84 12.16 -11.38
CA GLY A 96 -14.16 11.95 -10.82
C GLY A 96 -14.20 10.88 -9.72
N PRO A 97 -15.39 10.59 -9.18
CA PRO A 97 -15.57 9.62 -8.11
C PRO A 97 -15.32 8.17 -8.59
N VAL A 98 -14.68 7.39 -7.73
CA VAL A 98 -14.44 5.95 -7.92
C VAL A 98 -15.00 5.21 -6.70
N THR A 99 -15.93 4.29 -6.93
CA THR A 99 -16.58 3.51 -5.87
C THR A 99 -16.06 2.08 -5.84
N PHE A 100 -15.74 1.60 -4.64
CA PHE A 100 -15.24 0.25 -4.36
C PHE A 100 -16.21 -0.50 -3.46
N ASP A 101 -16.51 -1.74 -3.78
CA ASP A 101 -16.98 -2.73 -2.82
C ASP A 101 -15.77 -3.26 -2.05
N ALA A 102 -15.39 -2.55 -1.00
CA ALA A 102 -14.21 -2.90 -0.20
C ALA A 102 -14.48 -4.00 0.83
N GLY A 103 -15.75 -4.41 0.96
CA GLY A 103 -16.20 -5.44 1.88
C GLY A 103 -16.28 -4.97 3.34
N LYS A 104 -17.09 -5.69 4.11
CA LYS A 104 -17.44 -5.34 5.49
C LYS A 104 -16.25 -5.17 6.43
N ILE A 105 -15.21 -5.99 6.27
CA ILE A 105 -14.04 -5.94 7.16
C ILE A 105 -13.30 -4.63 6.97
N ILE A 106 -12.94 -4.30 5.72
CA ILE A 106 -12.17 -3.10 5.41
C ILE A 106 -12.97 -1.84 5.74
N CYS A 107 -14.25 -1.78 5.35
CA CYS A 107 -15.10 -0.62 5.65
C CYS A 107 -15.20 -0.35 7.16
N ARG A 108 -15.29 -1.39 7.99
CA ARG A 108 -15.27 -1.21 9.46
C ARG A 108 -13.94 -0.68 9.97
N GLN A 109 -12.81 -1.10 9.38
CA GLN A 109 -11.49 -0.65 9.78
C GLN A 109 -11.20 0.79 9.33
N LEU A 110 -11.82 1.24 8.25
CA LEU A 110 -11.72 2.62 7.74
C LEU A 110 -12.66 3.59 8.45
N ARG A 111 -13.47 3.12 9.40
CA ARG A 111 -14.40 3.97 10.13
C ARG A 111 -13.68 5.13 10.83
N GLY A 112 -14.22 6.34 10.67
CA GLY A 112 -13.64 7.57 11.21
C GLY A 112 -12.62 8.25 10.28
N ALA A 113 -12.30 7.63 9.14
CA ALA A 113 -11.47 8.29 8.13
C ALA A 113 -12.25 9.44 7.47
N GLN A 114 -11.57 10.57 7.30
CA GLN A 114 -12.06 11.75 6.61
C GLN A 114 -11.41 11.88 5.23
N ARG A 115 -10.19 11.34 5.08
CA ARG A 115 -9.42 11.28 3.85
C ARG A 115 -8.80 9.89 3.68
N TYR A 116 -8.31 9.64 2.49
CA TYR A 116 -7.74 8.34 2.14
C TYR A 116 -6.44 8.53 1.35
N ALA A 117 -5.36 7.97 1.85
CA ALA A 117 -4.13 7.84 1.09
C ALA A 117 -4.21 6.59 0.22
N VAL A 118 -4.29 6.79 -1.09
CA VAL A 118 -4.20 5.73 -2.10
C VAL A 118 -2.74 5.58 -2.47
N PHE A 119 -2.17 4.39 -2.38
CA PHE A 119 -0.74 4.19 -2.52
C PHE A 119 -0.36 3.04 -3.42
N VAL A 120 0.84 3.13 -3.96
CA VAL A 120 1.60 2.05 -4.58
C VAL A 120 3.04 2.08 -4.05
N ALA A 121 3.64 0.91 -3.91
CA ALA A 121 5.06 0.75 -3.60
C ALA A 121 5.63 -0.43 -4.39
N THR A 122 6.89 -0.34 -4.81
CA THR A 122 7.55 -1.36 -5.63
C THR A 122 9.04 -1.42 -5.37
N VAL A 123 9.66 -2.56 -5.63
CA VAL A 123 11.12 -2.69 -5.68
C VAL A 123 11.71 -2.20 -7.00
N GLY A 124 10.85 -1.88 -7.99
CA GLY A 124 11.23 -1.39 -9.31
C GLY A 124 11.48 -2.48 -10.35
N ASN A 125 11.53 -2.07 -11.62
CA ASN A 125 11.65 -2.98 -12.78
C ASN A 125 12.96 -3.77 -12.81
N GLY A 126 13.99 -3.35 -12.10
CA GLY A 126 15.23 -4.11 -11.92
C GLY A 126 15.05 -5.48 -11.28
N TYR A 127 13.87 -5.75 -10.71
CA TYR A 127 13.52 -7.06 -10.17
C TYR A 127 13.54 -8.16 -11.24
N PHE A 128 13.16 -7.84 -12.48
CA PHE A 128 13.22 -8.81 -13.59
C PHE A 128 14.67 -9.22 -13.90
N GLN A 129 15.60 -8.25 -14.02
CA GLN A 129 16.98 -8.53 -14.28
C GLN A 129 17.64 -9.30 -13.12
N TRP A 130 17.30 -8.96 -11.87
CA TRP A 130 17.77 -9.70 -10.71
C TRP A 130 17.26 -11.15 -10.70
N THR A 131 15.98 -11.35 -11.00
CA THR A 131 15.38 -12.68 -11.12
C THR A 131 16.11 -13.52 -12.18
N ASP A 132 16.36 -12.96 -13.34
CA ASP A 132 17.07 -13.64 -14.42
C ASP A 132 18.53 -13.96 -14.04
N ALA A 133 19.21 -13.06 -13.34
CA ALA A 133 20.58 -13.27 -12.86
C ALA A 133 20.67 -14.42 -11.84
N VAL A 134 19.71 -14.50 -10.92
CA VAL A 134 19.67 -15.58 -9.92
C VAL A 134 19.29 -16.92 -10.56
N LYS A 135 18.27 -16.96 -11.41
CA LYS A 135 17.81 -18.18 -12.09
C LYS A 135 18.88 -18.81 -12.97
N ARG A 136 19.75 -18.01 -13.59
CA ARG A 136 20.87 -18.54 -14.41
C ARG A 136 21.91 -19.35 -13.62
N ARG A 137 21.88 -19.29 -12.28
CA ARG A 137 22.77 -20.08 -11.42
C ARG A 137 22.28 -21.51 -11.23
N ASP A 138 21.06 -21.81 -11.68
CA ASP A 138 20.38 -23.10 -11.54
C ASP A 138 20.32 -23.60 -10.08
N ASP A 139 20.17 -22.66 -9.15
CA ASP A 139 20.05 -22.90 -7.71
C ASP A 139 18.62 -22.56 -7.27
N MET A 140 17.82 -23.60 -7.07
CA MET A 140 16.42 -23.49 -6.65
C MET A 140 16.28 -22.83 -5.28
N PHE A 141 17.21 -23.09 -4.36
CA PHE A 141 17.18 -22.50 -3.03
C PHE A 141 17.45 -21.00 -3.08
N GLN A 142 18.47 -20.56 -3.85
CA GLN A 142 18.72 -19.14 -4.06
C GLN A 142 17.53 -18.45 -4.73
N THR A 143 16.88 -19.09 -5.70
CA THR A 143 15.70 -18.55 -6.37
C THR A 143 14.54 -18.34 -5.39
N TYR A 144 14.29 -19.31 -4.52
CA TYR A 144 13.29 -19.23 -3.46
C TYR A 144 13.63 -18.15 -2.42
N ALA A 145 14.88 -18.12 -1.93
CA ALA A 145 15.34 -17.12 -0.98
C ALA A 145 15.26 -15.70 -1.56
N MET A 146 15.62 -15.52 -2.84
CA MET A 146 15.47 -14.26 -3.56
C MET A 146 14.00 -13.77 -3.59
N ASP A 147 13.07 -14.68 -3.83
CA ASP A 147 11.64 -14.33 -3.82
C ASP A 147 11.19 -13.84 -2.44
N CYS A 148 11.61 -14.49 -1.37
CA CYS A 148 11.34 -14.09 0.01
C CYS A 148 11.98 -12.73 0.35
N VAL A 149 13.25 -12.53 -0.04
CA VAL A 149 13.96 -11.24 0.12
C VAL A 149 13.24 -10.13 -0.60
N GLY A 150 12.85 -10.33 -1.86
CA GLY A 150 12.09 -9.33 -2.65
C GLY A 150 10.75 -8.99 -2.02
N SER A 151 10.07 -9.98 -1.42
CA SER A 151 8.80 -9.76 -0.70
C SER A 151 9.02 -8.87 0.53
N GLN A 152 10.06 -9.12 1.31
CA GLN A 152 10.33 -8.29 2.49
C GLN A 152 10.79 -6.88 2.10
N ILE A 153 11.56 -6.74 1.04
CA ILE A 153 11.99 -5.40 0.59
C ILE A 153 10.77 -4.55 0.24
N VAL A 154 9.79 -5.06 -0.53
CA VAL A 154 8.61 -4.27 -0.88
C VAL A 154 7.73 -3.94 0.33
N GLU A 155 7.63 -4.83 1.33
CA GLU A 155 6.96 -4.53 2.60
C GLU A 155 7.69 -3.40 3.35
N SER A 156 9.04 -3.43 3.40
CA SER A 156 9.85 -2.36 4.00
C SER A 156 9.69 -1.03 3.27
N VAL A 157 9.53 -1.03 1.94
CA VAL A 157 9.19 0.19 1.18
C VAL A 157 7.85 0.75 1.62
N ALA A 158 6.85 -0.11 1.78
CA ALA A 158 5.52 0.31 2.22
C ALA A 158 5.52 0.79 3.67
N ASP A 159 6.29 0.18 4.57
CA ASP A 159 6.45 0.63 5.96
C ASP A 159 7.14 2.00 6.03
N TYR A 160 8.15 2.22 5.20
CA TYR A 160 8.80 3.53 5.08
C TYR A 160 7.81 4.59 4.56
N MET A 161 7.05 4.28 3.51
CA MET A 161 5.97 5.15 3.00
C MET A 161 4.97 5.52 4.10
N GLU A 162 4.55 4.56 4.92
CA GLU A 162 3.64 4.84 6.04
C GLU A 162 4.25 5.81 7.05
N THR A 163 5.56 5.72 7.29
CA THR A 163 6.28 6.66 8.16
C THR A 163 6.30 8.08 7.55
N VAL A 164 6.49 8.19 6.24
CA VAL A 164 6.43 9.48 5.53
C VAL A 164 5.02 10.05 5.59
N LEU A 165 3.99 9.24 5.31
CA LEU A 165 2.60 9.65 5.41
C LEU A 165 2.25 10.14 6.82
N GLN A 166 2.68 9.42 7.87
CA GLN A 166 2.40 9.82 9.25
C GLN A 166 3.01 11.19 9.58
N LYS A 167 4.27 11.42 9.18
CA LYS A 167 4.93 12.73 9.37
C LYS A 167 4.21 13.88 8.65
N GLU A 168 3.60 13.58 7.50
CA GLU A 168 2.85 14.57 6.72
C GLU A 168 1.52 14.94 7.38
N ILE A 169 0.82 13.98 7.97
CA ILE A 169 -0.50 14.20 8.59
C ILE A 169 -0.43 14.64 10.05
N ASP A 170 0.68 14.40 10.75
CA ASP A 170 0.88 14.75 12.17
C ASP A 170 0.59 16.23 12.50
N PRO A 171 1.01 17.21 11.67
CA PRO A 171 0.71 18.62 11.95
C PRO A 171 -0.79 18.95 12.00
N SER A 172 -1.62 18.11 11.36
CA SER A 172 -3.09 18.26 11.38
C SER A 172 -3.75 17.53 12.58
N GLY A 173 -2.97 16.86 13.43
CA GLY A 173 -3.48 16.01 14.51
C GLY A 173 -4.17 14.74 14.01
N PHE A 174 -3.95 14.37 12.75
CA PHE A 174 -4.54 13.19 12.14
C PHE A 174 -3.71 11.93 12.43
N LYS A 175 -4.40 10.81 12.44
CA LYS A 175 -3.86 9.46 12.56
C LYS A 175 -4.15 8.70 11.27
N ARG A 176 -3.52 7.55 11.12
CA ARG A 176 -3.78 6.63 10.01
C ARG A 176 -4.31 5.30 10.49
N THR A 177 -5.02 4.59 9.60
CA THR A 177 -5.32 3.17 9.78
C THR A 177 -4.14 2.30 9.34
N ASN A 178 -4.31 0.98 9.39
CA ASN A 178 -3.49 0.05 8.64
C ASN A 178 -3.71 0.23 7.14
N ARG A 179 -2.80 -0.31 6.31
CA ARG A 179 -3.02 -0.45 4.86
C ARG A 179 -3.97 -1.60 4.56
N PHE A 180 -4.83 -1.38 3.57
CA PHE A 180 -5.75 -2.37 3.03
C PHE A 180 -5.59 -2.44 1.52
N SER A 181 -5.49 -3.66 0.99
CA SER A 181 -5.16 -3.90 -0.42
C SER A 181 -6.21 -4.78 -1.08
N PRO A 182 -6.53 -4.54 -2.38
CA PRO A 182 -7.26 -5.52 -3.17
C PRO A 182 -6.59 -6.89 -3.14
N GLY A 183 -7.38 -7.96 -3.03
CA GLY A 183 -6.91 -9.33 -2.84
C GLY A 183 -6.92 -9.80 -1.38
N TYR A 184 -7.15 -8.89 -0.40
CA TYR A 184 -7.17 -9.20 1.03
C TYR A 184 -8.50 -8.84 1.68
N CYS A 185 -8.83 -9.50 2.78
CA CYS A 185 -10.00 -9.21 3.64
C CYS A 185 -11.35 -9.15 2.90
N GLY A 186 -11.47 -9.85 1.77
CA GLY A 186 -12.68 -9.89 0.95
C GLY A 186 -12.77 -8.80 -0.12
N TRP A 187 -11.81 -7.89 -0.19
CA TRP A 187 -11.73 -6.93 -1.29
C TRP A 187 -11.14 -7.61 -2.53
N HIS A 188 -11.92 -7.71 -3.61
CA HIS A 188 -11.51 -8.47 -4.77
C HIS A 188 -10.37 -7.80 -5.54
N VAL A 189 -9.42 -8.59 -6.07
CA VAL A 189 -8.25 -8.09 -6.80
C VAL A 189 -8.61 -7.31 -8.06
N SER A 190 -9.77 -7.55 -8.66
CA SER A 190 -10.28 -6.79 -9.82
C SER A 190 -10.54 -5.31 -9.53
N ALA A 191 -10.46 -4.87 -8.28
CA ALA A 191 -10.50 -3.46 -7.92
C ALA A 191 -9.20 -2.69 -8.25
N GLN A 192 -8.11 -3.39 -8.58
CA GLN A 192 -6.81 -2.76 -8.91
C GLN A 192 -6.89 -1.70 -10.01
N PRO A 193 -7.52 -1.94 -11.19
CA PRO A 193 -7.60 -0.92 -12.23
C PRO A 193 -8.31 0.35 -11.77
N ALA A 194 -9.38 0.21 -10.98
CA ALA A 194 -10.10 1.35 -10.41
C ALA A 194 -9.24 2.10 -9.38
N LEU A 195 -8.46 1.39 -8.55
CA LEU A 195 -7.52 2.00 -7.63
C LEU A 195 -6.42 2.78 -8.38
N PHE A 196 -5.86 2.20 -9.44
CA PHE A 196 -4.84 2.85 -10.27
C PHE A 196 -5.37 4.08 -11.01
N SER A 197 -6.68 4.13 -11.32
CA SER A 197 -7.29 5.30 -11.99
C SER A 197 -7.29 6.57 -11.12
N LEU A 198 -7.07 6.44 -9.80
CA LEU A 198 -6.94 7.56 -8.86
C LEU A 198 -5.59 8.27 -8.97
N PHE A 199 -4.60 7.68 -9.63
CA PHE A 199 -3.36 8.36 -9.97
C PHE A 199 -3.48 9.12 -11.29
N THR A 200 -2.72 10.21 -11.41
CA THR A 200 -2.69 11.03 -12.64
C THR A 200 -2.10 10.23 -13.81
N GLU A 201 -0.99 9.52 -13.56
CA GLU A 201 -0.34 8.66 -14.53
C GLU A 201 -0.97 7.26 -14.57
N LYS A 202 -0.93 6.65 -15.75
CA LYS A 202 -1.46 5.29 -15.99
C LYS A 202 -0.70 4.23 -15.17
N ASN A 203 0.63 4.37 -15.11
CA ASN A 203 1.56 3.39 -14.52
C ASN A 203 2.35 4.04 -13.37
N PRO A 204 1.73 4.28 -12.20
CA PRO A 204 2.42 4.92 -11.07
C PRO A 204 3.62 4.07 -10.64
N CYS A 205 4.76 4.71 -10.42
CA CYS A 205 6.05 4.04 -10.13
C CYS A 205 6.47 3.00 -11.18
N GLY A 206 6.01 3.11 -12.44
CA GLY A 206 6.29 2.14 -13.49
C GLY A 206 5.62 0.78 -13.29
N ILE A 207 4.61 0.69 -12.41
CA ILE A 207 3.86 -0.54 -12.18
C ILE A 207 2.79 -0.69 -13.26
N GLU A 208 2.78 -1.84 -13.94
CA GLU A 208 1.77 -2.20 -14.91
C GLU A 208 0.82 -3.26 -14.34
N LEU A 209 -0.44 -3.20 -14.76
CA LEU A 209 -1.42 -4.22 -14.41
C LEU A 209 -1.59 -5.20 -15.57
N THR A 210 -1.55 -6.49 -15.27
CA THR A 210 -1.92 -7.54 -16.22
C THR A 210 -3.44 -7.57 -16.44
N GLU A 211 -3.91 -8.32 -17.42
CA GLU A 211 -5.35 -8.57 -17.64
C GLU A 211 -6.03 -9.22 -16.41
N SER A 212 -5.29 -10.03 -15.65
CA SER A 212 -5.75 -10.61 -14.39
C SER A 212 -5.61 -9.68 -13.19
N CYS A 213 -5.33 -8.39 -13.41
CA CYS A 213 -5.18 -7.35 -12.39
C CYS A 213 -4.00 -7.57 -11.42
N LEU A 214 -2.98 -8.34 -11.83
CA LEU A 214 -1.74 -8.49 -11.07
C LEU A 214 -0.75 -7.38 -11.43
N MET A 215 0.04 -6.94 -10.46
CA MET A 215 1.07 -5.91 -10.64
C MET A 215 2.36 -6.49 -11.22
N LEU A 216 2.98 -5.77 -12.14
CA LEU A 216 4.33 -6.01 -12.64
C LEU A 216 5.18 -4.75 -12.40
N PRO A 217 6.38 -4.87 -11.76
CA PRO A 217 6.99 -6.10 -11.26
C PRO A 217 6.18 -6.72 -10.10
N MET A 218 6.29 -8.05 -9.94
CA MET A 218 5.51 -8.81 -8.94
C MET A 218 5.77 -8.38 -7.48
N LYS A 219 6.94 -7.81 -7.19
CA LYS A 219 7.26 -7.25 -5.88
C LYS A 219 6.80 -5.80 -5.83
N SER A 220 5.48 -5.64 -5.90
CA SER A 220 4.76 -4.39 -5.75
C SER A 220 3.56 -4.59 -4.83
N VAL A 221 3.18 -3.55 -4.12
CA VAL A 221 1.99 -3.48 -3.27
C VAL A 221 1.22 -2.21 -3.57
N SER A 222 -0.08 -2.26 -3.41
CA SER A 222 -0.98 -1.12 -3.60
C SER A 222 -2.11 -1.19 -2.59
N GLY A 223 -2.77 -0.09 -2.33
CA GLY A 223 -3.90 -0.09 -1.42
C GLY A 223 -4.35 1.29 -0.99
N ILE A 224 -5.07 1.29 0.11
CA ILE A 224 -5.58 2.49 0.76
C ILE A 224 -5.24 2.50 2.26
N ILE A 225 -5.08 3.70 2.79
CA ILE A 225 -4.94 3.97 4.23
C ILE A 225 -5.95 5.07 4.57
N GLY A 226 -6.81 4.83 5.54
CA GLY A 226 -7.72 5.85 6.06
C GLY A 226 -6.96 6.84 6.94
N VAL A 227 -7.28 8.13 6.79
CA VAL A 227 -6.64 9.24 7.51
C VAL A 227 -7.71 10.09 8.18
N GLY A 228 -7.54 10.39 9.46
CA GLY A 228 -8.48 11.20 10.23
C GLY A 228 -8.16 11.22 11.72
N PRO A 229 -8.85 12.06 12.53
CA PRO A 229 -8.59 12.17 13.96
C PRO A 229 -9.03 10.93 14.76
N ASP A 230 -10.09 10.25 14.29
CA ASP A 230 -10.77 9.19 15.03
C ASP A 230 -10.49 7.77 14.48
N VAL A 231 -9.55 7.64 13.55
CA VAL A 231 -9.13 6.34 13.01
C VAL A 231 -8.25 5.58 13.98
N ARG A 232 -8.17 4.26 13.82
CA ARG A 232 -7.37 3.38 14.68
C ARG A 232 -6.34 2.61 13.86
N TYR A 233 -5.11 2.58 14.35
CA TYR A 233 -4.09 1.65 13.91
C TYR A 233 -4.11 0.41 14.80
N LEU A 234 -4.15 -0.78 14.19
CA LEU A 234 -4.13 -2.05 14.90
C LEU A 234 -2.81 -2.76 14.59
N PRO A 235 -1.91 -2.96 15.56
CA PRO A 235 -0.60 -3.57 15.33
C PRO A 235 -0.66 -4.98 14.73
N TYR A 236 -1.79 -5.67 14.92
CA TYR A 236 -2.00 -7.02 14.43
C TYR A 236 -3.40 -7.18 13.83
N THR A 237 -3.48 -7.45 12.53
CA THR A 237 -4.75 -7.48 11.78
C THR A 237 -5.22 -8.88 11.38
N CYS A 238 -4.39 -9.92 11.56
CA CYS A 238 -4.77 -11.28 11.16
C CYS A 238 -5.99 -11.85 11.90
N GLY A 239 -6.28 -11.36 13.11
CA GLY A 239 -7.48 -11.75 13.88
C GLY A 239 -8.80 -11.35 13.24
N ILE A 240 -8.80 -10.34 12.36
CA ILE A 240 -10.00 -9.86 11.66
C ILE A 240 -10.16 -10.49 10.27
N CYS A 241 -9.14 -11.17 9.76
CA CYS A 241 -9.13 -11.78 8.44
C CYS A 241 -9.73 -13.20 8.48
N ASN A 242 -10.66 -13.49 7.56
CA ASN A 242 -11.32 -14.80 7.48
C ASN A 242 -10.44 -15.90 6.85
N LYS A 243 -9.29 -15.56 6.28
CA LYS A 243 -8.39 -16.54 5.64
C LYS A 243 -7.63 -17.32 6.71
N LYS A 244 -8.02 -18.59 6.93
CA LYS A 244 -7.41 -19.45 7.96
C LYS A 244 -6.00 -19.92 7.57
N ASP A 245 -5.80 -20.28 6.31
CA ASP A 245 -4.54 -20.83 5.77
C ASP A 245 -3.66 -19.73 5.16
N CYS A 246 -3.36 -18.67 5.93
CA CYS A 246 -2.49 -17.59 5.48
C CYS A 246 -1.10 -17.74 6.12
N TYR A 247 -0.05 -17.70 5.30
CA TYR A 247 1.34 -17.78 5.77
C TYR A 247 1.73 -16.64 6.74
N LYS A 248 1.05 -15.48 6.68
CA LYS A 248 1.23 -14.35 7.62
C LYS A 248 0.43 -14.51 8.92
N ARG A 249 -0.41 -15.53 9.06
CA ARG A 249 -1.24 -15.71 10.26
C ARG A 249 -0.38 -16.25 11.40
N ARG A 250 -0.17 -15.41 12.40
CA ARG A 250 0.48 -15.76 13.68
C ARG A 250 -0.58 -16.10 14.73
#